data_53dc96448894ea87f7cc97f43a3278b1
#
_entry.id   53dc96448894ea87f7cc97f43a3278b1
#
_cell.length_a   1.000
_cell.length_b   1.000
_cell.length_c   1.000
_cell.angle_alpha   90.00
_cell.angle_beta   90.00
_cell.angle_gamma   90.00
#
_symmetry.space_group_name_H-M   'P 1'
#
loop_
_entity.id
_entity.type
_entity.pdbx_description
1 polymer ?
#
loop_
_entity_poly.entity_id
_entity_poly.type
_entity_poly.pdbx_seq_one_letter_code
_entity_poly.pdbx_strand_id
1 'polypeptide(L)'
;MKNFERISRILSLMSLCLAMISVSMTANGAVLADDLPLNSGDVLIGPGGVPGAMGPTGVNDDFSNRSINTGIANVPPGGVTTAAGTIVFRNTVQNTGAGDDVFVISAPASPDGFTIEISLDNGDNYVRLEPSNPSLTLAVGYRASAIMLVRITAPAGLKMLTGFDTVIRATSTATPTATNDTIDRLYTGFIRLDKSATVVNTTGTAGSAIATQGAEIEFAITYSNVSSAAGVGNSLLTAHNLVISQNGNSAPNNWGMTTEHIVGASDTQGGYIIGDQDGSTSLTDIVSTLEAGQSGVFRFKRKVK
;
A
#
# COMPACT_ATOMS: atom_id res chain seq x y z
N MET A 1 -7.97 64.34 -9.69
CA MET A 1 -6.56 63.91 -9.60
C MET A 1 -6.28 62.87 -8.49
N LYS A 2 -7.06 62.77 -7.39
CA LYS A 2 -6.79 61.78 -6.33
C LYS A 2 -7.15 60.31 -6.66
N ASN A 3 -7.96 60.06 -7.66
CA ASN A 3 -8.39 58.69 -8.02
C ASN A 3 -7.45 57.98 -9.01
N PHE A 4 -6.61 58.72 -9.70
CA PHE A 4 -5.67 58.15 -10.67
C PHE A 4 -4.43 57.51 -9.98
N GLU A 5 -3.99 58.09 -8.86
CA GLU A 5 -2.86 57.54 -8.09
C GLU A 5 -3.21 56.24 -7.34
N ARG A 6 -4.48 56.04 -6.96
CA ARG A 6 -4.90 54.78 -6.30
C ARG A 6 -4.91 53.58 -7.28
N ILE A 7 -5.32 53.80 -8.51
CA ILE A 7 -5.35 52.73 -9.55
C ILE A 7 -3.92 52.31 -9.96
N SER A 8 -3.02 53.29 -10.05
CA SER A 8 -1.63 53.01 -10.36
C SER A 8 -0.90 52.20 -9.30
N ARG A 9 -1.21 52.39 -8.01
CA ARG A 9 -0.64 51.63 -6.89
C ARG A 9 -1.19 50.20 -6.82
N ILE A 10 -2.47 49.99 -7.16
CA ILE A 10 -3.08 48.65 -7.18
C ILE A 10 -2.54 47.82 -8.35
N LEU A 11 -2.34 48.41 -9.51
CA LEU A 11 -1.72 47.72 -10.66
C LEU A 11 -0.25 47.40 -10.41
N SER A 12 0.49 48.24 -9.69
CA SER A 12 1.90 47.95 -9.34
C SER A 12 2.02 46.83 -8.31
N LEU A 13 1.09 46.72 -7.35
CA LEU A 13 1.06 45.60 -6.40
C LEU A 13 0.63 44.27 -7.07
N MET A 14 -0.32 44.31 -8.02
CA MET A 14 -0.71 43.10 -8.76
C MET A 14 0.40 42.60 -9.70
N SER A 15 1.18 43.52 -10.28
CA SER A 15 2.34 43.15 -11.11
C SER A 15 3.47 42.51 -10.28
N LEU A 16 3.64 42.93 -9.02
CA LEU A 16 4.66 42.36 -8.13
C LEU A 16 4.24 40.99 -7.56
N CYS A 17 2.96 40.75 -7.35
CA CYS A 17 2.46 39.42 -6.95
C CYS A 17 2.51 38.40 -8.09
N LEU A 18 2.35 38.82 -9.35
CA LEU A 18 2.43 37.91 -10.50
C LEU A 18 3.86 37.52 -10.85
N ALA A 19 4.85 38.33 -10.46
CA ALA A 19 6.27 38.03 -10.68
C ALA A 19 6.86 37.07 -9.63
N MET A 20 6.15 36.77 -8.52
CA MET A 20 6.63 35.81 -7.52
C MET A 20 5.99 34.41 -7.62
N ILE A 21 5.09 34.17 -8.59
CA ILE A 21 4.51 32.85 -8.84
C ILE A 21 5.24 32.09 -9.98
N SER A 22 6.24 32.72 -10.62
CA SER A 22 7.00 32.12 -11.70
C SER A 22 8.35 31.52 -11.29
N VAL A 23 8.58 31.20 -10.02
CA VAL A 23 9.77 30.47 -9.57
C VAL A 23 9.37 29.32 -8.68
N SER A 24 9.24 28.21 -9.26
CA SER A 24 9.76 26.88 -8.98
C SER A 24 8.82 25.77 -9.47
N MET A 25 8.61 25.74 -10.79
CA MET A 25 8.67 24.43 -11.43
C MET A 25 10.16 24.22 -11.76
N THR A 26 10.98 24.06 -10.74
CA THR A 26 12.20 23.30 -10.94
C THR A 26 11.72 21.92 -11.32
N ALA A 27 11.98 21.55 -12.55
CA ALA A 27 11.92 20.22 -13.05
C ALA A 27 12.16 19.24 -11.89
N ASN A 28 11.24 18.28 -11.69
CA ASN A 28 11.67 16.98 -11.23
C ASN A 28 12.82 16.63 -12.16
N GLY A 29 14.03 16.92 -11.73
CA GLY A 29 15.22 16.45 -12.41
C GLY A 29 15.00 14.96 -12.50
N ALA A 30 14.84 14.45 -13.71
CA ALA A 30 15.08 13.05 -13.93
C ALA A 30 16.44 12.82 -13.27
N VAL A 31 16.47 12.08 -12.17
CA VAL A 31 17.73 11.61 -11.59
C VAL A 31 18.35 10.85 -12.73
N LEU A 32 19.35 11.47 -13.36
CA LEU A 32 20.10 10.80 -14.40
C LEU A 32 20.68 9.56 -13.75
N ALA A 33 20.71 8.46 -14.47
CA ALA A 33 21.21 7.18 -13.95
C ALA A 33 22.63 7.30 -13.35
N ASP A 34 23.34 8.40 -13.61
CA ASP A 34 24.65 8.72 -13.07
C ASP A 34 24.63 9.33 -11.65
N ASP A 35 23.46 9.77 -11.12
CA ASP A 35 23.33 10.37 -9.77
C ASP A 35 22.84 9.37 -8.70
N LEU A 36 22.53 8.14 -9.10
CA LEU A 36 22.25 7.07 -8.13
C LEU A 36 23.56 6.71 -7.43
N PRO A 37 23.58 6.59 -6.08
CA PRO A 37 24.72 6.04 -5.39
C PRO A 37 24.95 4.64 -5.94
N LEU A 38 25.92 4.51 -6.84
CA LEU A 38 26.41 3.23 -7.34
C LEU A 38 26.94 2.49 -6.11
N ASN A 39 26.10 1.65 -5.52
CA ASN A 39 26.52 0.81 -4.44
C ASN A 39 27.51 -0.18 -5.06
N SER A 40 28.78 0.07 -4.85
CA SER A 40 30.01 -0.72 -5.04
C SER A 40 29.95 -1.97 -5.93
N GLY A 41 28.97 -2.14 -6.79
CA GLY A 41 28.74 -3.37 -7.51
C GLY A 41 28.42 -3.16 -8.98
N ASP A 42 28.78 -4.14 -9.76
CA ASP A 42 28.53 -4.22 -11.19
C ASP A 42 27.05 -4.60 -11.50
N VAL A 43 26.17 -4.59 -10.50
CA VAL A 43 24.77 -5.05 -10.64
C VAL A 43 23.80 -4.21 -9.83
N LEU A 44 22.61 -3.97 -10.39
CA LEU A 44 21.41 -3.51 -9.71
C LEU A 44 20.27 -4.47 -9.98
N ILE A 45 19.39 -4.67 -8.99
CA ILE A 45 18.13 -5.40 -9.13
C ILE A 45 17.02 -4.64 -8.41
N GLY A 46 15.85 -4.52 -9.03
CA GLY A 46 14.71 -3.83 -8.44
C GLY A 46 13.40 -4.16 -9.17
N PRO A 47 12.26 -3.58 -8.75
CA PRO A 47 10.96 -3.83 -9.35
C PRO A 47 10.90 -3.44 -10.83
N GLY A 48 9.99 -4.04 -11.55
CA GLY A 48 9.88 -4.03 -12.99
C GLY A 48 10.13 -2.68 -13.67
N GLY A 49 11.25 -2.57 -14.38
CA GLY A 49 11.69 -1.38 -15.09
C GLY A 49 12.49 -0.38 -14.25
N VAL A 50 12.68 -0.61 -12.95
CA VAL A 50 13.40 0.30 -12.04
C VAL A 50 14.44 -0.49 -11.23
N PRO A 51 15.55 -0.94 -11.84
CA PRO A 51 16.57 -1.74 -11.15
C PRO A 51 17.27 -1.00 -10.01
N GLY A 52 17.28 0.32 -10.04
CA GLY A 52 17.83 1.18 -8.99
C GLY A 52 16.75 1.76 -8.06
N ALA A 53 15.66 1.04 -7.80
CA ALA A 53 14.65 1.47 -6.85
C ALA A 53 15.26 1.68 -5.46
N MET A 54 14.67 2.61 -4.69
CA MET A 54 15.15 2.97 -3.36
C MET A 54 14.19 2.45 -2.29
N GLY A 55 14.72 1.72 -1.35
CA GLY A 55 14.06 1.35 -0.12
C GLY A 55 14.29 2.36 1.02
N PRO A 56 13.97 2.02 2.26
CA PRO A 56 14.14 2.88 3.42
C PRO A 56 15.59 3.34 3.67
N THR A 57 16.59 2.53 3.32
CA THR A 57 18.00 2.83 3.59
C THR A 57 18.88 2.88 2.34
N GLY A 58 18.42 2.35 1.21
CA GLY A 58 19.19 2.35 -0.04
C GLY A 58 18.62 1.45 -1.13
N VAL A 59 19.46 1.01 -2.04
CA VAL A 59 19.09 0.18 -3.20
C VAL A 59 19.10 -1.34 -2.89
N ASN A 60 19.42 -1.73 -1.66
CA ASN A 60 19.43 -3.14 -1.24
C ASN A 60 18.24 -3.52 -0.35
N ASP A 61 17.36 -2.58 -0.04
CA ASP A 61 16.19 -2.77 0.78
C ASP A 61 14.92 -2.17 0.14
N ASP A 62 14.95 -1.95 -1.16
CA ASP A 62 13.78 -1.63 -1.96
C ASP A 62 12.82 -2.82 -1.95
N PHE A 63 11.52 -2.53 -2.06
CA PHE A 63 10.51 -3.58 -2.02
C PHE A 63 9.31 -3.32 -2.93
N SER A 64 8.76 -4.39 -3.47
CA SER A 64 7.49 -4.38 -4.20
C SER A 64 6.40 -5.03 -3.37
N ASN A 65 5.28 -4.32 -3.17
CA ASN A 65 4.13 -4.82 -2.44
C ASN A 65 3.09 -5.42 -3.40
N ARG A 66 2.70 -6.66 -3.17
CA ARG A 66 1.57 -7.30 -3.83
C ARG A 66 0.71 -8.05 -2.81
N SER A 67 -0.59 -8.18 -3.09
CA SER A 67 -1.51 -8.91 -2.21
C SER A 67 -2.08 -10.12 -2.90
N ILE A 68 -2.09 -11.25 -2.19
CA ILE A 68 -2.87 -12.41 -2.62
C ILE A 68 -4.34 -12.24 -2.20
N ASN A 69 -5.23 -12.56 -3.13
CA ASN A 69 -6.64 -12.71 -2.80
C ASN A 69 -6.89 -14.17 -2.42
N THR A 70 -7.06 -14.42 -1.13
CA THR A 70 -7.35 -15.77 -0.60
C THR A 70 -8.83 -16.13 -0.67
N GLY A 71 -9.68 -15.26 -1.25
CA GLY A 71 -11.13 -15.46 -1.33
C GLY A 71 -11.86 -15.37 0.02
N ILE A 72 -11.18 -15.02 1.09
CA ILE A 72 -11.78 -14.94 2.42
C ILE A 72 -12.25 -13.52 2.68
N ALA A 73 -13.54 -13.29 2.50
CA ALA A 73 -14.21 -12.14 3.06
C ALA A 73 -14.38 -12.37 4.58
N ASN A 74 -14.01 -11.38 5.42
CA ASN A 74 -14.26 -11.34 6.86
C ASN A 74 -13.51 -12.37 7.72
N VAL A 75 -12.18 -12.40 7.62
CA VAL A 75 -11.37 -13.08 8.64
C VAL A 75 -11.32 -12.20 9.90
N PRO A 76 -11.71 -12.71 11.07
CA PRO A 76 -11.62 -11.99 12.34
C PRO A 76 -10.18 -11.52 12.61
N PRO A 77 -9.96 -10.45 13.39
CA PRO A 77 -8.63 -10.07 13.84
C PRO A 77 -7.89 -11.27 14.43
N GLY A 78 -6.67 -11.55 13.93
CA GLY A 78 -5.90 -12.74 14.32
C GLY A 78 -6.22 -14.02 13.55
N GLY A 79 -7.13 -13.98 12.57
CA GLY A 79 -7.39 -15.09 11.67
C GLY A 79 -6.21 -15.44 10.75
N VAL A 80 -6.30 -16.60 10.14
CA VAL A 80 -5.30 -17.12 9.20
C VAL A 80 -5.92 -17.41 7.84
N THR A 81 -5.07 -17.46 6.80
CA THR A 81 -5.51 -17.86 5.46
C THR A 81 -5.94 -19.32 5.44
N THR A 82 -7.04 -19.67 4.75
CA THR A 82 -7.52 -21.05 4.65
C THR A 82 -7.07 -21.75 3.38
N ALA A 83 -6.51 -21.02 2.40
CA ALA A 83 -6.01 -21.55 1.15
C ALA A 83 -4.63 -20.98 0.82
N ALA A 84 -3.85 -21.75 0.07
CA ALA A 84 -2.63 -21.26 -0.57
C ALA A 84 -2.96 -20.19 -1.62
N GLY A 85 -2.03 -19.27 -1.83
CA GLY A 85 -2.16 -18.22 -2.83
C GLY A 85 -0.86 -18.01 -3.61
N THR A 86 -0.98 -17.72 -4.90
CA THR A 86 0.17 -17.49 -5.77
C THR A 86 0.15 -16.09 -6.33
N ILE A 87 1.31 -15.44 -6.39
CA ILE A 87 1.52 -14.12 -6.99
C ILE A 87 2.80 -14.11 -7.82
N VAL A 88 2.84 -13.25 -8.84
CA VAL A 88 4.04 -13.08 -9.67
C VAL A 88 4.54 -11.65 -9.50
N PHE A 89 5.79 -11.50 -9.09
CA PHE A 89 6.53 -10.23 -9.12
C PHE A 89 7.32 -10.15 -10.42
N ARG A 90 7.54 -8.91 -10.85
CA ARG A 90 8.39 -8.61 -12.00
C ARG A 90 9.58 -7.81 -11.51
N ASN A 91 10.78 -8.34 -11.68
CA ASN A 91 12.03 -7.67 -11.30
C ASN A 91 12.89 -7.43 -12.54
N THR A 92 13.77 -6.46 -12.44
CA THR A 92 14.72 -6.09 -13.50
C THR A 92 16.12 -6.13 -12.93
N VAL A 93 17.00 -6.88 -13.57
CA VAL A 93 18.44 -6.90 -13.30
C VAL A 93 19.14 -6.01 -14.31
N GLN A 94 19.99 -5.12 -13.86
CA GLN A 94 20.82 -4.24 -14.71
C GLN A 94 22.30 -4.52 -14.47
N ASN A 95 23.03 -4.70 -15.56
CA ASN A 95 24.49 -4.76 -15.54
C ASN A 95 25.03 -3.30 -15.55
N THR A 96 25.67 -2.89 -14.45
CA THR A 96 26.31 -1.57 -14.31
C THR A 96 27.83 -1.66 -14.42
N GLY A 97 28.37 -2.86 -14.66
CA GLY A 97 29.80 -3.13 -14.82
C GLY A 97 30.40 -2.64 -16.13
N ALA A 98 31.67 -2.95 -16.31
CA ALA A 98 32.47 -2.48 -17.44
C ALA A 98 32.39 -3.37 -18.71
N GLY A 99 31.71 -4.52 -18.63
CA GLY A 99 31.56 -5.50 -19.72
C GLY A 99 30.33 -6.39 -19.57
N ASP A 100 30.13 -7.33 -20.49
CA ASP A 100 29.09 -8.36 -20.36
C ASP A 100 29.35 -9.20 -19.11
N ASP A 101 28.27 -9.59 -18.40
CA ASP A 101 28.38 -10.41 -17.19
C ASP A 101 27.26 -11.46 -17.13
N VAL A 102 27.48 -12.45 -16.30
CA VAL A 102 26.49 -13.47 -15.92
C VAL A 102 26.19 -13.30 -14.43
N PHE A 103 24.94 -13.10 -14.11
CA PHE A 103 24.50 -12.93 -12.72
C PHE A 103 23.91 -14.23 -12.18
N VAL A 104 24.29 -14.59 -10.95
CA VAL A 104 23.66 -15.64 -10.16
C VAL A 104 22.45 -15.03 -9.45
N ILE A 105 21.27 -15.54 -9.79
CA ILE A 105 19.99 -15.11 -9.17
C ILE A 105 19.59 -16.14 -8.13
N SER A 106 19.37 -15.71 -6.90
CA SER A 106 19.03 -16.56 -5.76
C SER A 106 17.96 -15.91 -4.86
N ALA A 107 17.38 -16.68 -3.95
CA ALA A 107 16.51 -16.20 -2.89
C ALA A 107 17.11 -16.54 -1.52
N PRO A 108 18.06 -15.72 -1.00
CA PRO A 108 18.80 -16.02 0.22
C PRO A 108 17.92 -16.00 1.48
N ALA A 109 16.77 -15.33 1.43
CA ALA A 109 15.79 -15.32 2.51
C ALA A 109 14.38 -15.37 1.94
N SER A 110 13.58 -16.29 2.47
CA SER A 110 12.14 -16.41 2.21
C SER A 110 11.44 -16.96 3.45
N PRO A 111 10.14 -16.70 3.65
CA PRO A 111 9.40 -17.24 4.77
C PRO A 111 9.25 -18.78 4.65
N ASP A 112 9.16 -19.44 5.79
CA ASP A 112 9.01 -20.90 5.85
C ASP A 112 7.75 -21.38 5.12
N GLY A 113 7.89 -22.47 4.35
CA GLY A 113 6.79 -23.08 3.62
C GLY A 113 6.39 -22.38 2.32
N PHE A 114 7.04 -21.27 1.96
CA PHE A 114 6.83 -20.62 0.67
C PHE A 114 7.56 -21.37 -0.45
N THR A 115 6.95 -21.38 -1.63
CA THR A 115 7.61 -21.88 -2.85
C THR A 115 8.01 -20.68 -3.71
N ILE A 116 9.28 -20.62 -4.09
CA ILE A 116 9.85 -19.57 -4.93
C ILE A 116 10.25 -20.19 -6.26
N GLU A 117 9.75 -19.61 -7.35
CA GLU A 117 10.06 -20.05 -8.71
C GLU A 117 10.42 -18.81 -9.55
N ILE A 118 11.43 -18.95 -10.39
CA ILE A 118 11.92 -17.85 -11.24
C ILE A 118 11.78 -18.24 -12.71
N SER A 119 11.30 -17.30 -13.52
CA SER A 119 11.30 -17.37 -14.98
C SER A 119 12.19 -16.28 -15.55
N LEU A 120 13.08 -16.68 -16.46
CA LEU A 120 13.97 -15.79 -17.22
C LEU A 120 13.50 -15.61 -18.68
N ASP A 121 12.38 -16.23 -19.07
CA ASP A 121 11.80 -16.26 -20.42
C ASP A 121 10.37 -15.70 -20.46
N ASN A 122 10.13 -14.67 -19.67
CA ASN A 122 8.85 -13.94 -19.59
C ASN A 122 7.64 -14.81 -19.16
N GLY A 123 7.88 -15.88 -18.41
CA GLY A 123 6.84 -16.72 -17.82
C GLY A 123 6.54 -18.01 -18.55
N ASP A 124 7.26 -18.32 -19.63
CA ASP A 124 7.08 -19.57 -20.38
C ASP A 124 7.53 -20.77 -19.55
N ASN A 125 8.65 -20.63 -18.82
CA ASN A 125 9.16 -21.67 -17.93
C ASN A 125 9.50 -21.08 -16.56
N TYR A 126 9.06 -21.75 -15.49
CA TYR A 126 9.42 -21.41 -14.11
C TYR A 126 10.30 -22.52 -13.52
N VAL A 127 11.44 -22.13 -12.98
CA VAL A 127 12.36 -23.01 -12.28
C VAL A 127 12.25 -22.77 -10.79
N ARG A 128 11.95 -23.83 -10.03
CA ARG A 128 11.83 -23.75 -8.58
C ARG A 128 13.22 -23.69 -7.94
N LEU A 129 13.36 -22.74 -7.00
CA LEU A 129 14.53 -22.66 -6.13
C LEU A 129 14.36 -23.64 -4.97
N GLU A 130 15.31 -24.56 -4.82
CA GLU A 130 15.34 -25.59 -3.77
C GLU A 130 16.79 -25.75 -3.28
N PRO A 131 17.04 -26.42 -2.16
CA PRO A 131 18.41 -26.67 -1.69
C PRO A 131 19.30 -27.37 -2.71
N SER A 132 18.70 -28.20 -3.60
CA SER A 132 19.41 -28.91 -4.70
C SER A 132 19.62 -28.00 -5.93
N ASN A 133 18.84 -26.91 -6.07
CA ASN A 133 18.93 -25.93 -7.15
C ASN A 133 18.67 -24.53 -6.59
N PRO A 134 19.62 -23.97 -5.81
CA PRO A 134 19.39 -22.76 -5.02
C PRO A 134 19.45 -21.47 -5.84
N SER A 135 19.84 -21.53 -7.12
CA SER A 135 20.03 -20.35 -7.96
C SER A 135 19.92 -20.65 -9.44
N LEU A 136 19.73 -19.60 -10.23
CA LEU A 136 19.77 -19.60 -11.69
C LEU A 136 20.83 -18.63 -12.18
N THR A 137 21.27 -18.77 -13.44
CA THR A 137 22.18 -17.82 -14.08
C THR A 137 21.45 -17.00 -15.14
N LEU A 138 21.73 -15.69 -15.18
CA LEU A 138 21.17 -14.73 -16.11
C LEU A 138 22.30 -13.93 -16.78
N ALA A 139 22.48 -14.10 -18.09
CA ALA A 139 23.44 -13.31 -18.85
C ALA A 139 22.84 -11.93 -19.19
N VAL A 140 23.57 -10.85 -18.89
CA VAL A 140 23.17 -9.48 -19.19
C VAL A 140 24.35 -8.73 -19.81
N GLY A 141 24.15 -8.24 -21.03
CA GLY A 141 25.16 -7.49 -21.75
C GLY A 141 25.56 -6.21 -21.05
N TYR A 142 26.70 -5.63 -21.48
CA TYR A 142 27.21 -4.37 -20.97
C TYR A 142 26.15 -3.28 -20.96
N ARG A 143 25.92 -2.65 -19.80
CA ARG A 143 24.89 -1.61 -19.56
C ARG A 143 23.47 -1.97 -19.98
N ALA A 144 23.20 -3.25 -20.22
CA ALA A 144 21.87 -3.75 -20.53
C ALA A 144 21.09 -4.09 -19.26
N SER A 145 19.78 -4.30 -19.46
CA SER A 145 18.88 -4.80 -18.42
C SER A 145 18.11 -6.02 -18.91
N ALA A 146 17.82 -6.93 -18.02
CA ALA A 146 16.99 -8.10 -18.28
C ALA A 146 15.85 -8.20 -17.25
N ILE A 147 14.69 -8.61 -17.72
CA ILE A 147 13.51 -8.81 -16.88
C ILE A 147 13.47 -10.27 -16.45
N MET A 148 13.08 -10.49 -15.20
CA MET A 148 12.73 -11.81 -14.68
C MET A 148 11.40 -11.75 -13.95
N LEU A 149 10.69 -12.87 -13.90
CA LEU A 149 9.47 -13.04 -13.12
C LEU A 149 9.75 -13.96 -11.94
N VAL A 150 9.30 -13.53 -10.76
CA VAL A 150 9.40 -14.31 -9.53
C VAL A 150 8.00 -14.71 -9.11
N ARG A 151 7.69 -16.00 -9.18
CA ARG A 151 6.42 -16.56 -8.74
C ARG A 151 6.56 -17.07 -7.33
N ILE A 152 5.77 -16.49 -6.43
CA ILE A 152 5.75 -16.84 -5.00
C ILE A 152 4.42 -17.50 -4.69
N THR A 153 4.48 -18.73 -4.17
CA THR A 153 3.30 -19.45 -3.67
C THR A 153 3.38 -19.52 -2.15
N ALA A 154 2.43 -18.86 -1.50
CA ALA A 154 2.28 -18.85 -0.05
C ALA A 154 1.41 -20.02 0.41
N PRO A 155 1.72 -20.73 1.51
CA PRO A 155 0.89 -21.79 2.05
C PRO A 155 -0.40 -21.24 2.70
N ALA A 156 -1.34 -22.13 3.00
CA ALA A 156 -2.43 -21.82 3.92
C ALA A 156 -1.92 -21.68 5.36
N GLY A 157 -2.73 -21.09 6.24
CA GLY A 157 -2.41 -20.94 7.65
C GLY A 157 -1.59 -19.70 8.02
N LEU A 158 -1.37 -18.79 7.05
CA LEU A 158 -0.65 -17.54 7.30
C LEU A 158 -1.53 -16.53 8.03
N LYS A 159 -0.91 -15.76 8.93
CA LYS A 159 -1.58 -14.66 9.61
C LYS A 159 -2.08 -13.61 8.61
N MET A 160 -3.34 -13.23 8.75
CA MET A 160 -3.96 -12.20 7.92
C MET A 160 -3.42 -10.80 8.19
N LEU A 161 -3.53 -9.92 7.18
CA LEU A 161 -3.06 -8.53 7.22
C LEU A 161 -1.56 -8.42 7.57
N THR A 162 -0.77 -9.34 7.03
CA THR A 162 0.69 -9.42 7.26
C THR A 162 1.42 -9.41 5.94
N GLY A 163 2.54 -8.69 5.86
CA GLY A 163 3.51 -8.74 4.77
C GLY A 163 4.58 -9.81 5.04
N PHE A 164 4.93 -10.57 4.02
CA PHE A 164 5.96 -11.62 4.05
C PHE A 164 7.00 -11.31 2.99
N ASP A 165 8.24 -11.18 3.41
CA ASP A 165 9.36 -10.74 2.57
C ASP A 165 10.09 -11.94 1.98
N THR A 166 10.29 -11.91 0.66
CA THR A 166 11.23 -12.78 -0.05
C THR A 166 12.32 -11.91 -0.63
N VAL A 167 13.56 -12.12 -0.21
CA VAL A 167 14.73 -11.40 -0.73
C VAL A 167 15.18 -12.10 -2.01
N ILE A 168 15.28 -11.35 -3.10
CA ILE A 168 15.85 -11.82 -4.36
C ILE A 168 17.18 -11.09 -4.55
N ARG A 169 18.24 -11.87 -4.78
CA ARG A 169 19.62 -11.39 -4.92
C ARG A 169 20.16 -11.66 -6.32
N ALA A 170 20.80 -10.66 -6.88
CA ALA A 170 21.68 -10.80 -8.04
C ALA A 170 23.14 -10.67 -7.59
N THR A 171 24.00 -11.59 -8.02
CA THR A 171 25.44 -11.62 -7.73
C THR A 171 26.22 -11.71 -9.02
N SER A 172 27.17 -10.83 -9.27
CA SER A 172 28.07 -10.86 -10.42
C SER A 172 28.98 -12.09 -10.38
N THR A 173 29.15 -12.80 -11.50
CA THR A 173 30.16 -13.87 -11.59
C THR A 173 31.56 -13.32 -11.85
N ALA A 174 31.67 -12.17 -12.52
CA ALA A 174 32.94 -11.50 -12.76
C ALA A 174 33.49 -10.86 -11.47
N THR A 175 32.61 -10.32 -10.62
CA THR A 175 32.96 -9.71 -9.33
C THR A 175 32.07 -10.27 -8.22
N PRO A 176 32.37 -11.44 -7.63
CA PRO A 176 31.46 -12.11 -6.67
C PRO A 176 31.13 -11.34 -5.39
N THR A 177 31.84 -10.26 -5.10
CA THR A 177 31.51 -9.32 -4.03
C THR A 177 30.47 -8.29 -4.43
N ALA A 178 30.21 -8.14 -5.74
CA ALA A 178 29.16 -7.27 -6.26
C ALA A 178 27.82 -7.96 -6.20
N THR A 179 26.99 -7.53 -5.26
CA THR A 179 25.64 -8.06 -5.02
C THR A 179 24.66 -6.91 -4.85
N ASN A 180 23.41 -7.13 -5.27
CA ASN A 180 22.31 -6.25 -4.97
C ASN A 180 21.05 -7.05 -4.69
N ASP A 181 20.22 -6.59 -3.77
CA ASP A 181 19.00 -7.25 -3.31
C ASP A 181 17.77 -6.40 -3.64
N THR A 182 16.64 -7.06 -3.89
CA THR A 182 15.30 -6.47 -3.89
C THR A 182 14.36 -7.38 -3.09
N ILE A 183 13.31 -6.80 -2.50
CA ILE A 183 12.36 -7.53 -1.65
C ILE A 183 11.01 -7.64 -2.36
N ASP A 184 10.59 -8.86 -2.64
CA ASP A 184 9.24 -9.17 -3.09
C ASP A 184 8.34 -9.43 -1.87
N ARG A 185 7.53 -8.41 -1.48
CA ARG A 185 6.68 -8.46 -0.29
C ARG A 185 5.26 -8.84 -0.64
N LEU A 186 4.83 -10.01 -0.15
CA LEU A 186 3.49 -10.55 -0.33
C LEU A 186 2.62 -10.24 0.89
N TYR A 187 1.46 -9.59 0.69
CA TYR A 187 0.47 -9.35 1.74
C TYR A 187 -0.69 -10.35 1.66
N THR A 188 -1.12 -10.85 2.83
CA THR A 188 -2.33 -11.69 3.00
C THR A 188 -3.61 -10.86 3.18
N GLY A 189 -3.68 -9.71 2.57
CA GLY A 189 -4.67 -8.65 2.74
C GLY A 189 -4.01 -7.40 3.29
N PHE A 190 -4.54 -6.23 2.97
CA PHE A 190 -3.92 -4.97 3.35
C PHE A 190 -4.88 -3.91 3.88
N ILE A 191 -6.20 -4.21 3.92
CA ILE A 191 -7.20 -3.30 4.51
C ILE A 191 -7.70 -3.89 5.82
N ARG A 192 -7.44 -3.17 6.92
CA ARG A 192 -7.95 -3.48 8.26
C ARG A 192 -9.18 -2.62 8.54
N LEU A 193 -10.20 -3.22 9.17
CA LEU A 193 -11.38 -2.53 9.71
C LEU A 193 -11.53 -2.86 11.19
N ASP A 194 -11.57 -1.82 12.02
CA ASP A 194 -11.81 -1.94 13.46
C ASP A 194 -13.04 -1.10 13.83
N LYS A 195 -14.09 -1.75 14.38
CA LYS A 195 -15.34 -1.09 14.77
C LYS A 195 -15.40 -0.93 16.27
N SER A 196 -15.75 0.26 16.73
CA SER A 196 -16.03 0.58 18.12
C SER A 196 -17.39 1.27 18.27
N ALA A 197 -17.91 1.25 19.47
CA ALA A 197 -19.14 1.96 19.84
C ALA A 197 -18.96 2.62 21.21
N THR A 198 -19.40 3.87 21.33
CA THR A 198 -19.38 4.63 22.58
C THR A 198 -20.80 5.11 22.88
N VAL A 199 -21.28 4.85 24.10
CA VAL A 199 -22.58 5.35 24.56
C VAL A 199 -22.40 6.75 25.09
N VAL A 200 -23.13 7.70 24.51
CA VAL A 200 -23.24 9.07 24.99
C VAL A 200 -24.61 9.21 25.65
N ASN A 201 -24.64 9.38 26.98
CA ASN A 201 -25.90 9.53 27.68
C ASN A 201 -26.30 11.00 27.69
N THR A 202 -27.32 11.36 26.92
CA THR A 202 -27.86 12.71 26.84
C THR A 202 -28.73 13.12 28.05
N THR A 203 -29.11 12.18 28.94
CA THR A 203 -29.97 12.39 30.10
C THR A 203 -29.24 12.74 31.40
N GLY A 204 -27.94 13.04 31.32
CA GLY A 204 -27.22 13.68 32.44
C GLY A 204 -26.50 12.72 33.40
N THR A 205 -26.51 11.41 33.18
CA THR A 205 -25.70 10.46 33.96
C THR A 205 -24.37 10.24 33.26
N ALA A 206 -23.40 11.10 33.54
CA ALA A 206 -22.05 10.97 33.01
C ALA A 206 -21.44 9.60 33.39
N GLY A 207 -20.91 8.88 32.41
CA GLY A 207 -20.16 7.64 32.63
C GLY A 207 -20.98 6.35 32.58
N SER A 208 -22.24 6.35 32.17
CA SER A 208 -23.01 5.12 31.97
C SER A 208 -22.57 4.40 30.68
N ALA A 209 -22.00 3.21 30.80
CA ALA A 209 -21.76 2.30 29.68
C ALA A 209 -23.07 1.63 29.17
N ILE A 210 -24.23 1.93 29.78
CA ILE A 210 -25.50 1.29 29.49
C ILE A 210 -26.33 2.19 28.56
N ALA A 211 -26.67 1.65 27.40
CA ALA A 211 -27.52 2.32 26.43
C ALA A 211 -28.98 2.27 26.89
N THR A 212 -29.44 3.30 27.60
CA THR A 212 -30.85 3.48 27.98
C THR A 212 -31.62 4.16 26.85
N GLN A 213 -32.97 4.09 26.92
CA GLN A 213 -33.85 4.79 25.99
C GLN A 213 -33.50 6.29 25.92
N GLY A 214 -33.35 6.81 24.72
CA GLY A 214 -32.95 8.19 24.45
C GLY A 214 -31.43 8.43 24.44
N ALA A 215 -30.60 7.45 24.87
CA ALA A 215 -29.17 7.57 24.79
C ALA A 215 -28.68 7.55 23.33
N GLU A 216 -27.62 8.28 23.06
CA GLU A 216 -26.92 8.23 21.77
C GLU A 216 -25.78 7.22 21.82
N ILE A 217 -25.61 6.48 20.74
CA ILE A 217 -24.47 5.59 20.51
C ILE A 217 -23.71 6.12 19.31
N GLU A 218 -22.44 6.49 19.50
CA GLU A 218 -21.54 6.80 18.41
C GLU A 218 -20.80 5.53 18.00
N PHE A 219 -20.90 5.17 16.73
CA PHE A 219 -20.11 4.15 16.09
C PHE A 219 -18.95 4.77 15.34
N ALA A 220 -17.77 4.22 15.53
CA ALA A 220 -16.58 4.58 14.78
C ALA A 220 -16.01 3.32 14.11
N ILE A 221 -15.80 3.39 12.80
CA ILE A 221 -15.13 2.36 12.01
C ILE A 221 -13.82 2.94 11.56
N THR A 222 -12.75 2.54 12.23
CA THR A 222 -11.39 2.85 11.79
C THR A 222 -11.01 1.89 10.67
N TYR A 223 -10.58 2.43 9.56
CA TYR A 223 -10.04 1.66 8.45
C TYR A 223 -8.60 2.08 8.17
N SER A 224 -7.76 1.13 7.81
CA SER A 224 -6.35 1.40 7.56
C SER A 224 -5.80 0.48 6.46
N ASN A 225 -4.96 1.06 5.61
CA ASN A 225 -4.11 0.31 4.72
C ASN A 225 -2.83 -0.05 5.48
N VAL A 226 -2.68 -1.32 5.85
CA VAL A 226 -1.56 -1.80 6.68
C VAL A 226 -0.30 -2.11 5.87
N SER A 227 -0.34 -1.90 4.55
CA SER A 227 0.85 -2.09 3.73
C SER A 227 1.87 -0.97 3.96
N SER A 228 3.13 -1.27 3.70
CA SER A 228 4.21 -0.30 3.86
C SER A 228 4.19 0.72 2.73
N ALA A 229 4.36 1.99 3.07
CA ALA A 229 4.78 3.01 2.11
C ALA A 229 6.24 2.75 1.69
N ALA A 230 6.57 3.10 0.46
CA ALA A 230 7.87 2.78 -0.12
C ALA A 230 8.50 4.00 -0.81
N GLY A 231 9.79 3.90 -1.08
CA GLY A 231 10.56 4.90 -1.81
C GLY A 231 10.29 4.90 -3.32
N VAL A 232 11.09 5.66 -4.03
CA VAL A 232 10.97 5.85 -5.49
C VAL A 232 11.22 4.53 -6.24
N GLY A 233 10.35 4.22 -7.20
CA GLY A 233 10.46 3.04 -8.06
C GLY A 233 9.81 1.77 -7.49
N ASN A 234 9.34 1.79 -6.24
CA ASN A 234 8.69 0.65 -5.60
C ASN A 234 7.21 0.55 -5.96
N SER A 235 6.69 -0.68 -6.02
CA SER A 235 5.26 -0.94 -6.19
C SER A 235 4.54 -0.84 -4.86
N LEU A 236 3.44 -0.08 -4.82
CA LEU A 236 2.62 0.15 -3.64
C LEU A 236 1.25 -0.53 -3.76
N LEU A 237 0.67 -0.87 -2.63
CA LEU A 237 -0.72 -1.30 -2.54
C LEU A 237 -1.59 -0.09 -2.18
N THR A 238 -2.33 0.41 -3.15
CA THR A 238 -3.33 1.46 -2.98
C THR A 238 -4.72 0.84 -3.10
N ALA A 239 -5.59 1.08 -2.14
CA ALA A 239 -6.99 0.70 -2.26
C ALA A 239 -7.75 1.80 -3.01
N HIS A 240 -8.51 1.40 -4.02
CA HIS A 240 -9.40 2.29 -4.76
C HIS A 240 -10.86 1.89 -4.53
N ASN A 241 -11.73 2.90 -4.37
CA ASN A 241 -13.15 2.70 -4.13
C ASN A 241 -13.44 1.73 -2.96
N LEU A 242 -12.80 1.98 -1.81
CA LEU A 242 -13.05 1.21 -0.59
C LEU A 242 -14.48 1.47 -0.12
N VAL A 243 -15.31 0.42 -0.14
CA VAL A 243 -16.71 0.48 0.28
C VAL A 243 -16.87 -0.11 1.67
N ILE A 244 -17.30 0.72 2.64
CA ILE A 244 -17.55 0.34 4.02
C ILE A 244 -19.07 0.37 4.25
N SER A 245 -19.70 -0.80 4.30
CA SER A 245 -21.15 -0.93 4.45
C SER A 245 -21.56 -1.35 5.86
N GLN A 246 -22.57 -0.68 6.39
CA GLN A 246 -23.20 -0.99 7.67
C GLN A 246 -24.69 -1.27 7.44
N ASN A 247 -25.13 -2.52 7.70
CA ASN A 247 -26.53 -2.92 7.57
C ASN A 247 -27.09 -3.26 8.96
N GLY A 248 -27.97 -2.41 9.49
CA GLY A 248 -28.60 -2.58 10.80
C GLY A 248 -29.78 -3.55 10.80
N ASN A 249 -30.16 -4.12 9.66
CA ASN A 249 -31.26 -5.10 9.56
C ASN A 249 -30.77 -6.55 9.53
N SER A 250 -29.45 -6.76 9.54
CA SER A 250 -28.85 -8.10 9.45
C SER A 250 -28.17 -8.50 10.76
N ALA A 251 -28.38 -9.73 11.22
CA ALA A 251 -27.62 -10.27 12.34
C ALA A 251 -26.12 -10.31 12.02
N PRO A 252 -25.25 -10.07 13.02
CA PRO A 252 -25.53 -9.77 14.42
C PRO A 252 -25.87 -8.29 14.69
N ASN A 253 -25.96 -7.45 13.67
CA ASN A 253 -26.05 -5.99 13.78
C ASN A 253 -27.49 -5.44 13.78
N ASN A 254 -28.48 -6.12 14.34
CA ASN A 254 -29.92 -5.74 14.31
C ASN A 254 -30.23 -4.38 14.98
N TRP A 255 -29.32 -3.41 14.93
CA TRP A 255 -29.49 -2.10 15.56
C TRP A 255 -30.57 -1.23 14.89
N GLY A 256 -30.93 -1.52 13.63
CA GLY A 256 -31.99 -0.79 12.92
C GLY A 256 -33.36 -0.90 13.60
N MET A 257 -33.63 -1.98 14.31
CA MET A 257 -34.90 -2.18 15.02
C MET A 257 -34.95 -1.43 16.37
N THR A 258 -33.84 -1.32 17.08
CA THR A 258 -33.77 -0.81 18.45
C THR A 258 -33.26 0.61 18.54
N THR A 259 -32.81 1.18 17.43
CA THR A 259 -32.27 2.53 17.39
C THR A 259 -32.73 3.30 16.16
N GLU A 260 -32.67 4.62 16.22
CA GLU A 260 -32.90 5.56 15.11
C GLU A 260 -31.60 6.20 14.66
N HIS A 261 -31.48 6.47 13.37
CA HIS A 261 -30.33 7.16 12.82
C HIS A 261 -30.37 8.65 13.21
N ILE A 262 -29.21 9.21 13.57
CA ILE A 262 -28.99 10.64 13.75
C ILE A 262 -28.18 11.11 12.56
N VAL A 263 -28.75 12.00 11.74
CA VAL A 263 -28.09 12.60 10.58
C VAL A 263 -26.82 13.34 10.97
N GLY A 264 -25.77 13.23 10.18
CA GLY A 264 -24.47 13.84 10.42
C GLY A 264 -23.33 12.83 10.48
N ALA A 265 -23.45 11.73 9.74
CA ALA A 265 -22.33 10.79 9.51
C ALA A 265 -21.16 11.50 8.84
N SER A 266 -19.96 11.12 9.16
CA SER A 266 -18.73 11.77 8.66
C SER A 266 -17.61 10.77 8.41
N ASP A 267 -16.73 11.11 7.49
CA ASP A 267 -15.50 10.37 7.21
C ASP A 267 -14.29 11.32 7.18
N THR A 268 -13.17 10.89 7.77
CA THR A 268 -11.96 11.72 7.91
C THR A 268 -11.12 11.80 6.64
N GLN A 269 -11.34 10.91 5.68
CA GLN A 269 -10.69 10.93 4.35
C GLN A 269 -11.58 11.52 3.26
N GLY A 270 -12.75 12.11 3.65
CA GLY A 270 -13.69 12.71 2.73
C GLY A 270 -14.46 11.68 1.90
N GLY A 271 -14.74 10.52 2.45
CA GLY A 271 -15.58 9.49 1.83
C GLY A 271 -16.97 10.00 1.49
N TYR A 272 -17.55 9.46 0.43
CA TYR A 272 -18.92 9.73 0.03
C TYR A 272 -19.90 8.84 0.78
N ILE A 273 -20.74 9.42 1.63
CA ILE A 273 -21.65 8.70 2.52
C ILE A 273 -23.04 8.60 1.89
N ILE A 274 -23.55 7.38 1.79
CA ILE A 274 -24.91 7.05 1.34
C ILE A 274 -25.71 6.55 2.54
N GLY A 275 -26.97 6.98 2.63
CA GLY A 275 -27.89 6.55 3.70
C GLY A 275 -27.84 7.42 4.94
N ASP A 276 -27.19 8.60 4.92
CA ASP A 276 -27.17 9.57 6.02
C ASP A 276 -28.42 10.44 6.03
N GLN A 277 -29.60 9.79 6.16
CA GLN A 277 -30.89 10.44 6.27
C GLN A 277 -31.69 9.87 7.44
N ASP A 278 -32.65 10.67 7.90
CA ASP A 278 -33.53 10.26 9.01
C ASP A 278 -34.22 8.91 8.74
N GLY A 279 -34.33 8.07 9.77
CA GLY A 279 -34.93 6.74 9.68
C GLY A 279 -34.07 5.68 8.96
N SER A 280 -32.88 6.01 8.47
CA SER A 280 -32.02 5.06 7.78
C SER A 280 -31.60 3.89 8.67
N THR A 281 -31.63 2.68 8.09
CA THR A 281 -31.17 1.43 8.73
C THR A 281 -29.91 0.87 8.09
N SER A 282 -29.38 1.56 7.07
CA SER A 282 -28.12 1.19 6.41
C SER A 282 -27.33 2.43 6.05
N LEU A 283 -26.03 2.34 6.17
CA LEU A 283 -25.08 3.39 5.74
C LEU A 283 -23.97 2.74 4.91
N THR A 284 -23.49 3.48 3.94
CA THR A 284 -22.32 3.10 3.14
C THR A 284 -21.41 4.30 3.02
N ASP A 285 -20.14 4.11 3.30
CA ASP A 285 -19.08 5.07 3.04
C ASP A 285 -18.20 4.58 1.91
N ILE A 286 -17.89 5.45 0.94
CA ILE A 286 -17.07 5.14 -0.23
C ILE A 286 -15.84 6.04 -0.21
N VAL A 287 -14.70 5.49 0.14
CA VAL A 287 -13.41 6.17 0.14
C VAL A 287 -12.74 5.95 -1.22
N SER A 288 -12.52 7.04 -1.95
CA SER A 288 -12.00 6.96 -3.33
C SER A 288 -10.62 6.34 -3.42
N THR A 289 -9.74 6.69 -2.49
CA THR A 289 -8.35 6.22 -2.47
C THR A 289 -7.85 6.14 -1.03
N LEU A 290 -7.15 5.05 -0.70
CA LEU A 290 -6.44 4.87 0.57
C LEU A 290 -5.04 4.34 0.27
N GLU A 291 -4.06 5.22 0.39
CA GLU A 291 -2.66 4.92 0.11
C GLU A 291 -2.05 4.00 1.17
N ALA A 292 -0.89 3.38 0.84
CA ALA A 292 -0.13 2.56 1.77
C ALA A 292 0.18 3.34 3.07
N GLY A 293 -0.09 2.72 4.22
CA GLY A 293 0.10 3.32 5.56
C GLY A 293 -0.95 4.35 5.97
N GLN A 294 -1.90 4.72 5.11
CA GLN A 294 -2.97 5.65 5.45
C GLN A 294 -4.09 4.99 6.26
N SER A 295 -4.81 5.82 7.01
CA SER A 295 -6.00 5.40 7.77
C SER A 295 -7.04 6.51 7.80
N GLY A 296 -8.30 6.13 8.02
CA GLY A 296 -9.41 7.03 8.22
C GLY A 296 -10.40 6.47 9.24
N VAL A 297 -11.43 7.28 9.54
CA VAL A 297 -12.50 6.90 10.47
C VAL A 297 -13.84 7.35 9.90
N PHE A 298 -14.68 6.38 9.64
CA PHE A 298 -16.09 6.58 9.35
C PHE A 298 -16.89 6.57 10.65
N ARG A 299 -17.64 7.64 10.94
CA ARG A 299 -18.43 7.84 12.15
C ARG A 299 -19.89 8.03 11.83
N PHE A 300 -20.77 7.46 12.65
CA PHE A 300 -22.18 7.72 12.61
C PHE A 300 -22.81 7.55 14.01
N LYS A 301 -23.96 8.19 14.25
CA LYS A 301 -24.66 8.14 15.52
C LYS A 301 -26.04 7.50 15.39
N ARG A 302 -26.46 6.89 16.46
CA ARG A 302 -27.80 6.31 16.59
C ARG A 302 -28.37 6.61 17.97
N LYS A 303 -29.68 6.88 18.03
CA LYS A 303 -30.44 7.09 19.27
C LYS A 303 -31.21 5.84 19.63
N VAL A 304 -31.13 5.40 20.89
CA VAL A 304 -31.88 4.26 21.40
C VAL A 304 -33.37 4.60 21.50
N LYS A 305 -34.25 3.74 20.96
CA LYS A 305 -35.72 3.89 20.98
C LYS A 305 -36.32 3.63 22.34
#